data_b2427dad1ce525a8fbf6ac3167bcf054
#
_entry.id   b2427dad1ce525a8fbf6ac3167bcf054
#
_cell.length_a   1.000
_cell.length_b   1.000
_cell.length_c   1.000
_cell.angle_alpha   90.00
_cell.angle_beta   90.00
_cell.angle_gamma   90.00
#
_symmetry.space_group_name_H-M   'P 1'
#
loop_
_entity.id
_entity.type
_entity.pdbx_description
1 polymer ?
#
loop_
_entity_poly.entity_id
_entity_poly.type
_entity_poly.pdbx_seq_one_letter_code
_entity_poly.pdbx_strand_id
1 'polypeptide(L)'
;MYKYIENYANEHDLSLTLHALPFAREKHKGQLRKGPDGQRQPYITHPLQMARHAIAMELTEDNLLAAILLHDVCEDCGVAPQELPVDEEVQEAVCLVTRVDGESKEKYYSQIRGNRIATLVKLIDRCHNVSQMSLAFSREKLWKYIAETEDYVLPLLIDAIHQWPEQDAQYFLLDYQINSILQTVKALLEREDL
;
A
#
# COMPACT_ATOMS: atom_id res chain seq x y z
N MET A 1 -10.18 -14.37 1.37
CA MET A 1 -9.07 -13.60 0.78
C MET A 1 -7.73 -14.34 0.83
N TYR A 2 -7.26 -14.76 2.01
CA TYR A 2 -6.00 -15.53 2.14
C TYR A 2 -5.92 -16.72 1.17
N LYS A 3 -6.93 -17.59 1.19
CA LYS A 3 -7.02 -18.73 0.26
C LYS A 3 -7.04 -18.36 -1.23
N TYR A 4 -7.59 -17.20 -1.56
CA TYR A 4 -7.56 -16.70 -2.93
C TYR A 4 -6.13 -16.39 -3.39
N ILE A 5 -5.37 -15.64 -2.56
CA ILE A 5 -3.97 -15.31 -2.87
C ILE A 5 -3.11 -16.58 -2.90
N GLU A 6 -3.29 -17.48 -1.93
CA GLU A 6 -2.57 -18.75 -1.87
C GLU A 6 -2.81 -19.61 -3.12
N ASN A 7 -4.07 -19.76 -3.54
CA ASN A 7 -4.40 -20.52 -4.75
C ASN A 7 -3.83 -19.85 -5.99
N TYR A 8 -4.00 -18.51 -6.12
CA TYR A 8 -3.46 -17.76 -7.24
C TYR A 8 -1.93 -17.92 -7.35
N ALA A 9 -1.22 -17.79 -6.23
CA ALA A 9 0.23 -17.93 -6.20
C ALA A 9 0.68 -19.37 -6.55
N ASN A 10 -0.05 -20.41 -6.14
CA ASN A 10 0.22 -21.78 -6.54
C ASN A 10 -0.05 -22.05 -8.03
N GLU A 11 -1.12 -21.48 -8.59
CA GLU A 11 -1.48 -21.65 -10.00
C GLU A 11 -0.50 -20.96 -10.95
N HIS A 12 0.24 -19.94 -10.46
CA HIS A 12 1.16 -19.13 -11.25
C HIS A 12 2.64 -19.29 -10.82
N ASP A 13 2.95 -20.28 -9.98
CA ASP A 13 4.31 -20.57 -9.49
C ASP A 13 5.01 -19.36 -8.79
N LEU A 14 4.26 -18.55 -8.04
CA LEU A 14 4.75 -17.36 -7.36
C LEU A 14 5.36 -17.71 -5.99
N SER A 15 6.61 -18.12 -5.99
CA SER A 15 7.30 -18.68 -4.82
C SER A 15 7.54 -17.66 -3.71
N LEU A 16 7.91 -16.42 -4.05
CA LEU A 16 8.12 -15.33 -3.07
C LEU A 16 6.81 -14.96 -2.37
N THR A 17 5.72 -14.86 -3.12
CA THR A 17 4.37 -14.64 -2.60
C THR A 17 3.94 -15.75 -1.64
N LEU A 18 4.23 -17.02 -1.98
CA LEU A 18 3.94 -18.18 -1.13
C LEU A 18 4.74 -18.18 0.18
N HIS A 19 5.96 -17.63 0.20
CA HIS A 19 6.73 -17.44 1.42
C HIS A 19 6.26 -16.22 2.23
N ALA A 20 5.97 -15.10 1.56
CA ALA A 20 5.54 -13.86 2.18
C ALA A 20 4.18 -13.99 2.89
N LEU A 21 3.24 -14.70 2.30
CA LEU A 21 1.86 -14.81 2.75
C LEU A 21 1.69 -15.39 4.18
N PRO A 22 2.24 -16.57 4.52
CA PRO A 22 2.18 -17.10 5.88
C PRO A 22 3.02 -16.28 6.86
N PHE A 23 4.15 -15.70 6.42
CA PHE A 23 5.01 -14.89 7.25
C PHE A 23 4.29 -13.60 7.69
N ALA A 24 3.71 -12.84 6.77
CA ALA A 24 2.93 -11.64 7.08
C ALA A 24 1.76 -11.94 8.02
N ARG A 25 1.04 -13.06 7.79
CA ARG A 25 -0.06 -13.47 8.68
C ARG A 25 0.40 -13.76 10.10
N GLU A 26 1.53 -14.43 10.28
CA GLU A 26 2.04 -14.73 11.61
C GLU A 26 2.56 -13.48 12.32
N LYS A 27 3.27 -12.59 11.61
CA LYS A 27 3.80 -11.34 12.19
C LYS A 27 2.68 -10.38 12.61
N HIS A 28 1.63 -10.24 11.82
CA HIS A 28 0.46 -9.41 12.16
C HIS A 28 -0.59 -10.11 13.04
N LYS A 29 -0.27 -11.27 13.60
CA LYS A 29 -1.19 -12.03 14.46
C LYS A 29 -1.58 -11.23 15.71
N GLY A 30 -2.88 -11.08 15.91
CA GLY A 30 -3.43 -10.29 17.03
C GLY A 30 -3.48 -8.78 16.79
N GLN A 31 -2.83 -8.26 15.77
CA GLN A 31 -2.98 -6.85 15.38
C GLN A 31 -4.35 -6.61 14.76
N LEU A 32 -4.96 -5.48 15.09
CA LEU A 32 -6.30 -5.10 14.63
C LEU A 32 -6.29 -3.69 14.03
N ARG A 33 -7.06 -3.50 12.96
CA ARG A 33 -7.36 -2.18 12.37
C ARG A 33 -8.86 -1.93 12.29
N LYS A 34 -9.30 -0.67 12.11
CA LYS A 34 -10.70 -0.35 11.82
C LYS A 34 -11.05 -0.81 10.41
N GLY A 35 -12.14 -1.54 10.28
CA GLY A 35 -12.72 -1.94 9.00
C GLY A 35 -13.75 -0.94 8.48
N PRO A 36 -14.29 -1.20 7.25
CA PRO A 36 -15.28 -0.34 6.60
C PRO A 36 -16.60 -0.20 7.36
N ASP A 37 -16.93 -1.15 8.20
CA ASP A 37 -18.11 -1.16 9.07
C ASP A 37 -17.88 -0.50 10.45
N GLY A 38 -16.67 0.09 10.64
CA GLY A 38 -16.25 0.67 11.92
C GLY A 38 -15.81 -0.35 12.96
N GLN A 39 -15.97 -1.66 12.71
CA GLN A 39 -15.53 -2.71 13.61
C GLN A 39 -14.03 -2.97 13.48
N ARG A 40 -13.43 -3.58 14.49
CA ARG A 40 -12.03 -4.01 14.42
C ARG A 40 -11.92 -5.33 13.66
N GLN A 41 -11.04 -5.36 12.69
CA GLN A 41 -10.70 -6.56 11.91
C GLN A 41 -9.22 -6.87 11.99
N PRO A 42 -8.80 -8.14 11.75
CA PRO A 42 -7.38 -8.50 11.73
C PRO A 42 -6.60 -7.65 10.73
N TYR A 43 -5.42 -7.16 11.15
CA TYR A 43 -4.60 -6.26 10.32
C TYR A 43 -4.23 -6.87 8.97
N ILE A 44 -3.95 -8.18 8.93
CA ILE A 44 -3.60 -8.92 7.70
C ILE A 44 -4.62 -8.75 6.56
N THR A 45 -5.87 -8.34 6.85
CA THR A 45 -6.86 -8.06 5.80
C THR A 45 -6.43 -6.93 4.89
N HIS A 46 -5.61 -5.98 5.37
CA HIS A 46 -5.07 -4.86 4.61
C HIS A 46 -4.14 -5.33 3.47
N PRO A 47 -2.98 -5.95 3.74
CA PRO A 47 -2.10 -6.42 2.68
C PRO A 47 -2.76 -7.46 1.77
N LEU A 48 -3.69 -8.27 2.27
CA LEU A 48 -4.45 -9.21 1.44
C LEU A 48 -5.39 -8.49 0.45
N GLN A 49 -6.03 -7.39 0.86
CA GLN A 49 -6.85 -6.57 -0.03
C GLN A 49 -6.00 -5.86 -1.08
N MET A 50 -4.84 -5.34 -0.68
CA MET A 50 -3.89 -4.71 -1.59
C MET A 50 -3.37 -5.70 -2.65
N ALA A 51 -2.96 -6.90 -2.24
CA ALA A 51 -2.50 -7.93 -3.17
C ALA A 51 -3.61 -8.35 -4.15
N ARG A 52 -4.85 -8.48 -3.67
CA ARG A 52 -5.99 -8.76 -4.54
C ARG A 52 -6.29 -7.61 -5.51
N HIS A 53 -6.13 -6.36 -5.06
CA HIS A 53 -6.28 -5.17 -5.91
C HIS A 53 -5.20 -5.15 -7.01
N ALA A 54 -3.94 -5.42 -6.65
CA ALA A 54 -2.84 -5.55 -7.61
C ALA A 54 -3.14 -6.61 -8.68
N ILE A 55 -3.55 -7.82 -8.28
CA ILE A 55 -3.95 -8.89 -9.21
C ILE A 55 -5.10 -8.44 -10.13
N ALA A 56 -6.09 -7.73 -9.60
CA ALA A 56 -7.21 -7.22 -10.41
C ALA A 56 -6.80 -6.14 -11.42
N MET A 57 -5.69 -5.45 -11.18
CA MET A 57 -5.06 -4.52 -12.13
C MET A 57 -4.01 -5.18 -13.03
N GLU A 58 -3.93 -6.50 -13.04
CA GLU A 58 -2.93 -7.29 -13.80
C GLU A 58 -1.47 -7.04 -13.37
N LEU A 59 -1.27 -6.50 -12.16
CA LEU A 59 0.02 -6.39 -11.49
C LEU A 59 0.30 -7.70 -10.73
N THR A 60 0.88 -8.68 -11.42
CA THR A 60 0.92 -10.06 -10.95
C THR A 60 2.33 -10.62 -10.73
N GLU A 61 3.34 -9.76 -10.78
CA GLU A 61 4.75 -10.11 -10.55
C GLU A 61 4.96 -10.62 -9.11
N ASP A 62 5.72 -11.69 -8.98
CA ASP A 62 5.95 -12.36 -7.69
C ASP A 62 6.60 -11.42 -6.67
N ASN A 63 7.62 -10.65 -7.09
CA ASN A 63 8.32 -9.67 -6.26
C ASN A 63 7.35 -8.59 -5.74
N LEU A 64 6.48 -8.07 -6.61
CA LEU A 64 5.53 -7.02 -6.24
C LEU A 64 4.48 -7.55 -5.25
N LEU A 65 3.90 -8.72 -5.50
CA LEU A 65 2.90 -9.30 -4.61
C LEU A 65 3.50 -9.66 -3.25
N ALA A 66 4.74 -10.18 -3.22
CA ALA A 66 5.47 -10.42 -1.99
C ALA A 66 5.77 -9.12 -1.22
N ALA A 67 6.22 -8.07 -1.89
CA ALA A 67 6.46 -6.76 -1.28
C ALA A 67 5.16 -6.15 -0.71
N ILE A 68 4.04 -6.25 -1.42
CA ILE A 68 2.72 -5.82 -0.94
C ILE A 68 2.32 -6.56 0.34
N LEU A 69 2.55 -7.87 0.41
CA LEU A 69 2.19 -8.66 1.60
C LEU A 69 3.06 -8.31 2.82
N LEU A 70 4.30 -7.87 2.60
CA LEU A 70 5.29 -7.62 3.65
C LEU A 70 5.48 -6.14 4.00
N HIS A 71 4.86 -5.20 3.29
CA HIS A 71 5.19 -3.77 3.33
C HIS A 71 5.18 -3.14 4.73
N ASP A 72 4.28 -3.57 5.61
CA ASP A 72 4.15 -3.06 6.98
C ASP A 72 4.84 -3.95 8.03
N VAL A 73 5.40 -5.12 7.65
CA VAL A 73 5.99 -6.07 8.62
C VAL A 73 7.21 -5.47 9.32
N CYS A 74 8.05 -4.74 8.59
CA CYS A 74 9.22 -4.11 9.18
C CYS A 74 8.83 -2.96 10.14
N GLU A 75 7.90 -2.10 9.72
CA GLU A 75 7.45 -0.94 10.50
C GLU A 75 6.64 -1.36 11.74
N ASP A 76 5.66 -2.24 11.58
CA ASP A 76 4.69 -2.57 12.62
C ASP A 76 5.11 -3.72 13.54
N CYS A 77 6.00 -4.60 13.08
CA CYS A 77 6.38 -5.82 13.82
C CYS A 77 7.84 -5.85 14.26
N GLY A 78 8.63 -4.81 13.93
CA GLY A 78 10.05 -4.70 14.33
C GLY A 78 10.95 -5.75 13.69
N VAL A 79 10.62 -6.23 12.49
CA VAL A 79 11.40 -7.21 11.72
C VAL A 79 12.40 -6.44 10.86
N ALA A 80 13.68 -6.84 10.89
CA ALA A 80 14.66 -6.26 9.99
C ALA A 80 14.41 -6.73 8.54
N PRO A 81 14.62 -5.88 7.51
CA PRO A 81 14.39 -6.26 6.11
C PRO A 81 15.09 -7.55 5.70
N GLN A 82 16.30 -7.81 6.22
CA GLN A 82 17.10 -9.00 5.95
C GLN A 82 16.53 -10.30 6.56
N GLU A 83 15.57 -10.19 7.47
CA GLU A 83 14.88 -11.33 8.08
C GLU A 83 13.62 -11.74 7.29
N LEU A 84 13.24 -10.97 6.27
CA LEU A 84 12.11 -11.30 5.41
C LEU A 84 12.42 -12.52 4.54
N PRO A 85 11.50 -13.48 4.37
CA PRO A 85 11.73 -14.74 3.66
C PRO A 85 11.63 -14.58 2.14
N VAL A 86 12.30 -13.58 1.59
CA VAL A 86 12.27 -13.15 0.18
C VAL A 86 13.67 -12.73 -0.26
N ASP A 87 13.84 -12.47 -1.57
CA ASP A 87 15.10 -12.02 -2.13
C ASP A 87 15.45 -10.55 -1.79
N GLU A 88 16.65 -10.14 -2.16
CA GLU A 88 17.20 -8.80 -1.89
C GLU A 88 16.36 -7.69 -2.56
N GLU A 89 15.80 -7.94 -3.74
CA GLU A 89 14.98 -6.95 -4.47
C GLU A 89 13.71 -6.62 -3.69
N VAL A 90 13.03 -7.62 -3.16
CA VAL A 90 11.84 -7.43 -2.32
C VAL A 90 12.19 -6.82 -0.97
N GLN A 91 13.32 -7.25 -0.36
CA GLN A 91 13.79 -6.68 0.90
C GLN A 91 14.09 -5.19 0.76
N GLU A 92 14.74 -4.78 -0.33
CA GLU A 92 15.01 -3.38 -0.65
C GLU A 92 13.72 -2.59 -0.81
N ALA A 93 12.77 -3.08 -1.60
CA ALA A 93 11.49 -2.41 -1.81
C ALA A 93 10.71 -2.21 -0.50
N VAL A 94 10.66 -3.23 0.37
CA VAL A 94 10.03 -3.13 1.69
C VAL A 94 10.77 -2.16 2.59
N CYS A 95 12.11 -2.16 2.57
CA CYS A 95 12.93 -1.19 3.32
C CYS A 95 12.60 0.25 2.93
N LEU A 96 12.47 0.54 1.64
CA LEU A 96 12.16 1.87 1.11
C LEU A 96 10.76 2.37 1.50
N VAL A 97 9.78 1.49 1.65
CA VAL A 97 8.41 1.87 2.08
C VAL A 97 8.25 1.89 3.60
N THR A 98 9.21 1.33 4.35
CA THR A 98 9.26 1.37 5.82
C THR A 98 9.70 2.76 6.27
N ARG A 99 8.85 3.45 7.04
CA ARG A 99 9.16 4.80 7.51
C ARG A 99 10.02 4.76 8.76
N VAL A 100 11.06 5.59 8.78
CA VAL A 100 11.94 5.76 9.93
C VAL A 100 11.48 6.94 10.77
N ASP A 101 11.44 6.79 12.09
CA ASP A 101 11.08 7.87 13.02
C ASP A 101 11.99 9.10 12.84
N GLY A 102 11.36 10.26 12.72
CA GLY A 102 12.07 11.53 12.52
C GLY A 102 12.49 11.81 11.07
N GLU A 103 12.23 10.91 10.15
CA GLU A 103 12.49 11.15 8.72
C GLU A 103 11.48 12.14 8.13
N SER A 104 11.98 13.12 7.32
CA SER A 104 11.09 14.04 6.62
C SER A 104 10.34 13.34 5.49
N LYS A 105 9.14 13.83 5.17
CA LYS A 105 8.32 13.29 4.07
C LYS A 105 9.03 13.41 2.73
N GLU A 106 9.71 14.53 2.49
CA GLU A 106 10.49 14.78 1.28
C GLU A 106 11.53 13.68 1.05
N LYS A 107 12.30 13.34 2.11
CA LYS A 107 13.31 12.30 2.04
C LYS A 107 12.67 10.93 1.80
N TYR A 108 11.63 10.59 2.56
CA TYR A 108 10.92 9.32 2.44
C TYR A 108 10.39 9.09 1.01
N TYR A 109 9.64 10.04 0.44
CA TYR A 109 9.09 9.90 -0.90
C TYR A 109 10.18 9.97 -1.99
N SER A 110 11.27 10.71 -1.76
CA SER A 110 12.43 10.73 -2.67
C SER A 110 13.11 9.36 -2.78
N GLN A 111 13.21 8.60 -1.70
CA GLN A 111 13.81 7.26 -1.70
C GLN A 111 12.92 6.25 -2.46
N ILE A 112 11.61 6.33 -2.33
CA ILE A 112 10.65 5.45 -3.02
C ILE A 112 10.70 5.66 -4.53
N ARG A 113 10.82 6.91 -4.99
CA ARG A 113 10.71 7.34 -6.41
C ARG A 113 11.61 6.58 -7.38
N GLY A 114 12.77 6.09 -6.93
CA GLY A 114 13.72 5.38 -7.78
C GLY A 114 13.48 3.87 -7.91
N ASN A 115 12.54 3.32 -7.14
CA ASN A 115 12.26 1.88 -7.12
C ASN A 115 10.80 1.61 -7.52
N ARG A 116 10.62 0.88 -8.63
CA ARG A 116 9.30 0.60 -9.21
C ARG A 116 8.39 -0.16 -8.24
N ILE A 117 8.93 -1.21 -7.60
CA ILE A 117 8.15 -2.05 -6.66
C ILE A 117 7.71 -1.21 -5.47
N ALA A 118 8.63 -0.48 -4.83
CA ALA A 118 8.32 0.41 -3.70
C ALA A 118 7.27 1.48 -4.08
N THR A 119 7.38 2.05 -5.28
CA THR A 119 6.42 3.03 -5.81
C THR A 119 5.02 2.42 -5.95
N LEU A 120 4.89 1.26 -6.60
CA LEU A 120 3.61 0.58 -6.75
C LEU A 120 3.01 0.17 -5.41
N VAL A 121 3.82 -0.40 -4.50
CA VAL A 121 3.38 -0.72 -3.13
C VAL A 121 2.80 0.52 -2.46
N LYS A 122 3.52 1.65 -2.52
CA LYS A 122 3.08 2.91 -1.88
C LYS A 122 1.81 3.48 -2.49
N LEU A 123 1.65 3.41 -3.82
CA LEU A 123 0.45 3.88 -4.51
C LEU A 123 -0.77 3.01 -4.19
N ILE A 124 -0.62 1.69 -4.19
CA ILE A 124 -1.67 0.74 -3.84
C ILE A 124 -2.06 0.86 -2.36
N ASP A 125 -1.08 1.02 -1.46
CA ASP A 125 -1.32 1.29 -0.04
C ASP A 125 -2.14 2.58 0.14
N ARG A 126 -1.72 3.68 -0.51
CA ARG A 126 -2.46 4.95 -0.43
C ARG A 126 -3.89 4.81 -0.96
N CYS A 127 -4.06 4.14 -2.10
CA CYS A 127 -5.37 3.89 -2.67
C CYS A 127 -6.28 3.12 -1.70
N HIS A 128 -5.76 2.06 -1.07
CA HIS A 128 -6.51 1.30 -0.08
C HIS A 128 -6.82 2.13 1.17
N ASN A 129 -5.87 2.91 1.67
CA ASN A 129 -6.06 3.72 2.88
C ASN A 129 -7.04 4.88 2.67
N VAL A 130 -7.00 5.58 1.52
CA VAL A 130 -7.98 6.64 1.24
C VAL A 130 -9.40 6.09 1.11
N SER A 131 -9.57 4.86 0.60
CA SER A 131 -10.88 4.21 0.49
C SER A 131 -11.58 3.98 1.83
N GLN A 132 -10.83 3.98 2.93
CA GLN A 132 -11.33 3.73 4.28
C GLN A 132 -11.15 4.91 5.25
N MET A 133 -10.46 5.99 4.82
CA MET A 133 -10.07 7.07 5.72
C MET A 133 -11.24 7.80 6.36
N SER A 134 -12.36 7.99 5.65
CA SER A 134 -13.57 8.66 6.16
C SER A 134 -14.20 7.94 7.35
N LEU A 135 -13.99 6.63 7.47
CA LEU A 135 -14.52 5.80 8.55
C LEU A 135 -13.56 5.70 9.75
N ALA A 136 -12.27 5.95 9.53
CA ALA A 136 -11.22 5.69 10.50
C ALA A 136 -10.63 6.96 11.13
N PHE A 137 -10.63 8.10 10.41
CA PHE A 137 -9.89 9.30 10.78
C PHE A 137 -10.82 10.40 11.32
N SER A 138 -10.26 11.21 12.24
CA SER A 138 -10.87 12.48 12.62
C SER A 138 -10.79 13.49 11.48
N ARG A 139 -11.64 14.53 11.50
CA ARG A 139 -11.64 15.62 10.51
C ARG A 139 -10.25 16.23 10.30
N GLU A 140 -9.53 16.54 11.38
CA GLU A 140 -8.17 17.08 11.32
C GLU A 140 -7.20 16.09 10.63
N LYS A 141 -7.30 14.81 10.96
CA LYS A 141 -6.47 13.76 10.33
C LYS A 141 -6.81 13.57 8.86
N LEU A 142 -8.08 13.72 8.47
CA LEU A 142 -8.51 13.67 7.06
C LEU A 142 -7.81 14.77 6.26
N TRP A 143 -7.84 16.03 6.72
CA TRP A 143 -7.15 17.14 6.04
C TRP A 143 -5.65 16.92 5.91
N LYS A 144 -4.98 16.47 6.98
CA LYS A 144 -3.54 16.15 6.94
C LYS A 144 -3.24 15.02 5.94
N TYR A 145 -4.10 14.02 5.87
CA TYR A 145 -3.91 12.88 4.98
C TYR A 145 -4.16 13.22 3.51
N ILE A 146 -5.17 14.07 3.25
CA ILE A 146 -5.44 14.64 1.93
C ILE A 146 -4.24 15.47 1.46
N ALA A 147 -3.78 16.43 2.28
CA ALA A 147 -2.62 17.26 1.95
C ALA A 147 -1.37 16.41 1.65
N GLU A 148 -1.06 15.40 2.48
CA GLU A 148 0.06 14.50 2.19
C GLU A 148 -0.11 13.74 0.87
N THR A 149 -1.34 13.35 0.53
CA THR A 149 -1.58 12.65 -0.73
C THR A 149 -1.37 13.59 -1.92
N GLU A 150 -1.87 14.81 -1.85
CA GLU A 150 -1.71 15.83 -2.89
C GLU A 150 -0.25 16.29 -3.04
N ASP A 151 0.47 16.48 -1.93
CA ASP A 151 1.82 17.04 -1.95
C ASP A 151 2.90 16.02 -2.33
N TYR A 152 2.70 14.73 -2.04
CA TYR A 152 3.75 13.71 -2.19
C TYR A 152 3.34 12.51 -3.04
N VAL A 153 2.12 11.99 -2.86
CA VAL A 153 1.72 10.74 -3.53
C VAL A 153 1.31 10.96 -4.98
N LEU A 154 0.52 11.99 -5.26
CA LEU A 154 0.16 12.32 -6.64
C LEU A 154 1.38 12.74 -7.49
N PRO A 155 2.34 13.54 -6.99
CA PRO A 155 3.61 13.75 -7.68
C PRO A 155 4.41 12.47 -7.92
N LEU A 156 4.48 11.55 -6.92
CA LEU A 156 5.13 10.25 -7.10
C LEU A 156 4.48 9.43 -8.21
N LEU A 157 3.14 9.46 -8.31
CA LEU A 157 2.40 8.77 -9.37
C LEU A 157 2.69 9.37 -10.75
N ILE A 158 2.72 10.70 -10.87
CA ILE A 158 3.07 11.39 -12.13
C ILE A 158 4.48 11.01 -12.60
N ASP A 159 5.44 10.98 -11.67
CA ASP A 159 6.81 10.55 -11.98
C ASP A 159 6.86 9.09 -12.43
N ALA A 160 6.06 8.22 -11.79
CA ALA A 160 5.97 6.80 -12.14
C ALA A 160 5.47 6.57 -13.57
N ILE A 161 4.46 7.32 -14.04
CA ILE A 161 3.98 7.27 -15.42
C ILE A 161 5.10 7.57 -16.41
N HIS A 162 5.95 8.55 -16.10
CA HIS A 162 7.07 8.90 -16.97
C HIS A 162 8.23 7.89 -16.94
N GLN A 163 8.47 7.26 -15.78
CA GLN A 163 9.56 6.32 -15.61
C GLN A 163 9.23 4.91 -16.11
N TRP A 164 7.98 4.48 -15.95
CA TRP A 164 7.51 3.12 -16.30
C TRP A 164 6.22 3.18 -17.12
N PRO A 165 6.28 3.69 -18.37
CA PRO A 165 5.12 3.92 -19.23
C PRO A 165 4.38 2.63 -19.62
N GLU A 166 5.02 1.47 -19.51
CA GLU A 166 4.40 0.16 -19.75
C GLU A 166 3.26 -0.16 -18.75
N GLN A 167 3.19 0.56 -17.62
CA GLN A 167 2.17 0.43 -16.59
C GLN A 167 1.19 1.62 -16.56
N ASP A 168 1.10 2.37 -17.64
CA ASP A 168 0.24 3.56 -17.74
C ASP A 168 -1.22 3.28 -17.34
N ALA A 169 -1.78 2.15 -17.79
CA ALA A 169 -3.15 1.78 -17.46
C ALA A 169 -3.37 1.58 -15.94
N GLN A 170 -2.40 0.98 -15.25
CA GLN A 170 -2.46 0.78 -13.81
C GLN A 170 -2.31 2.08 -13.04
N TYR A 171 -1.39 2.94 -13.46
CA TYR A 171 -1.23 4.27 -12.88
C TYR A 171 -2.46 5.14 -13.08
N PHE A 172 -3.07 5.11 -14.28
CA PHE A 172 -4.34 5.78 -14.54
C PHE A 172 -5.46 5.30 -13.59
N LEU A 173 -5.59 3.99 -13.38
CA LEU A 173 -6.58 3.43 -12.46
C LEU A 173 -6.35 3.89 -11.02
N LEU A 174 -5.10 3.87 -10.55
CA LEU A 174 -4.74 4.34 -9.20
C LEU A 174 -4.99 5.84 -9.04
N ASP A 175 -4.61 6.65 -10.02
CA ASP A 175 -4.87 8.10 -10.04
C ASP A 175 -6.37 8.38 -9.96
N TYR A 176 -7.15 7.76 -10.84
CA TYR A 176 -8.60 7.94 -10.87
C TYR A 176 -9.28 7.54 -9.56
N GLN A 177 -8.89 6.41 -8.97
CA GLN A 177 -9.44 5.93 -7.70
C GLN A 177 -9.09 6.87 -6.55
N ILE A 178 -7.81 7.25 -6.42
CA ILE A 178 -7.34 8.15 -5.37
C ILE A 178 -8.04 9.51 -5.48
N ASN A 179 -8.00 10.14 -6.65
CA ASN A 179 -8.58 11.47 -6.86
C ASN A 179 -10.09 11.50 -6.67
N SER A 180 -10.83 10.47 -7.15
CA SER A 180 -12.27 10.39 -6.96
C SER A 180 -12.66 10.41 -5.47
N ILE A 181 -11.91 9.69 -4.64
CA ILE A 181 -12.16 9.63 -3.20
C ILE A 181 -11.76 10.95 -2.53
N LEU A 182 -10.58 11.49 -2.86
CA LEU A 182 -10.11 12.76 -2.30
C LEU A 182 -11.10 13.89 -2.57
N GLN A 183 -11.52 14.05 -3.82
CA GLN A 183 -12.48 15.09 -4.22
C GLN A 183 -13.82 14.95 -3.48
N THR A 184 -14.33 13.73 -3.35
CA THR A 184 -15.56 13.45 -2.62
C THR A 184 -15.45 13.82 -1.15
N VAL A 185 -14.36 13.39 -0.49
CA VAL A 185 -14.17 13.67 0.94
C VAL A 185 -13.92 15.17 1.18
N LYS A 186 -13.12 15.84 0.33
CA LYS A 186 -12.91 17.30 0.41
C LYS A 186 -14.24 18.05 0.30
N ALA A 187 -15.06 17.74 -0.70
CA ALA A 187 -16.36 18.39 -0.89
C ALA A 187 -17.31 18.19 0.29
N LEU A 188 -17.27 17.04 0.97
CA LEU A 188 -18.06 16.79 2.18
C LEU A 188 -17.54 17.60 3.37
N LEU A 189 -16.19 17.61 3.56
CA LEU A 189 -15.58 18.38 4.64
C LEU A 189 -15.81 19.89 4.51
N GLU A 190 -15.78 20.44 3.30
CA GLU A 190 -16.04 21.86 3.02
C GLU A 190 -17.51 22.26 3.28
N ARG A 191 -18.47 21.36 3.01
CA ARG A 191 -19.90 21.62 3.26
C ARG A 191 -20.28 21.66 4.74
N GLU A 192 -19.56 20.97 5.58
CA GLU A 192 -19.81 20.97 7.03
C GLU A 192 -19.26 22.24 7.72
N ASP A 193 -18.50 23.08 7.01
CA ASP A 193 -17.99 24.36 7.49
C ASP A 193 -18.97 25.54 7.20
N LEU A 194 -20.11 25.27 6.54
CA LEU A 194 -21.18 26.23 6.29
C LEU A 194 -22.30 26.11 7.33
#